data_43ac88ed491c7ce83fea218bc8bbcaa1
#
_entry.id   43ac88ed491c7ce83fea218bc8bbcaa1
#
_cell.length_a   1.000
_cell.length_b   1.000
_cell.length_c   1.000
_cell.angle_alpha   90.00
_cell.angle_beta   90.00
_cell.angle_gamma   90.00
#
_symmetry.space_group_name_H-M   'P 1'
#
loop_
_entity.id
_entity.type
_entity.pdbx_description
1 polymer ?
#
loop_
_entity_poly.entity_id
_entity_poly.type
_entity_poly.pdbx_seq_one_letter_code
_entity_poly.pdbx_strand_id
1 'polypeptide(L)'
;MDVLKKLTILTDAAKYDAACTSSGGTRTAKKGYIGNTSTSLAGCCHTFSADGRCVTLLKVLMTNCCVYDCKYCVNRRSNDTRRAAFTPEELADLTIEFYRRNYIEGLFLSSGVLRSPDYTTELMIRSLRLLREKHRFNGYIHAKAIPGTSPELVEQLGLLADRLSVNIELPSEVGLQALAPEKTKQAILAPMRQIQTRNRQNREELVKYRHAPKFAPAGQSTQLIVGATADTDYHILRLTQGLYDKYGLKRVFYSAYVPVVEHALLPSKEIKPPLLREHRLYQADWLLRFYGFRAEELLDEQHTDFDTRVDPKCSWALTHLDFFPVEVNTADYETLLRIPGVGVTSARRILSARRHGRIHVDDLKKLGVVMKRAQYFLTASGKMPEGLRFTPDSVLRNLIAAEQPLLPQQEAVQLSLFDSVG
;
A
#
# COMPACT_ATOMS: atom_id res chain seq x y z
N MET A 1 25.07 22.11 -6.17
CA MET A 1 24.17 22.07 -5.01
C MET A 1 24.71 21.00 -4.07
N ASP A 2 24.77 21.29 -2.77
CA ASP A 2 25.23 20.35 -1.76
C ASP A 2 24.27 19.14 -1.63
N VAL A 3 24.83 17.95 -1.31
CA VAL A 3 24.08 16.68 -1.23
C VAL A 3 22.93 16.73 -0.21
N LEU A 4 23.11 17.41 0.92
CA LEU A 4 22.06 17.56 1.93
C LEU A 4 20.89 18.44 1.43
N LYS A 5 21.17 19.49 0.66
CA LYS A 5 20.12 20.29 0.02
C LYS A 5 19.38 19.49 -1.04
N LYS A 6 20.07 18.66 -1.83
CA LYS A 6 19.44 17.72 -2.76
C LYS A 6 18.55 16.72 -2.03
N LEU A 7 19.04 16.16 -0.93
CA LEU A 7 18.26 15.21 -0.10
C LEU A 7 16.94 15.83 0.36
N THR A 8 16.96 17.03 0.93
CA THR A 8 15.74 17.73 1.37
C THR A 8 14.72 17.87 0.24
N ILE A 9 15.15 18.31 -0.94
CA ILE A 9 14.27 18.48 -2.11
C ILE A 9 13.70 17.13 -2.58
N LEU A 10 14.55 16.12 -2.69
CA LEU A 10 14.19 14.84 -3.32
C LEU A 10 13.43 13.89 -2.39
N THR A 11 13.56 14.04 -1.07
CA THR A 11 12.74 13.34 -0.10
C THR A 11 11.36 14.00 0.04
N ASP A 12 11.28 15.32 0.06
CA ASP A 12 9.99 16.02 0.04
C ASP A 12 9.21 15.70 -1.24
N ALA A 13 9.87 15.70 -2.39
CA ALA A 13 9.27 15.29 -3.65
C ALA A 13 8.77 13.84 -3.65
N ALA A 14 9.37 12.95 -2.84
CA ALA A 14 9.00 11.54 -2.73
C ALA A 14 7.83 11.26 -1.77
N LYS A 15 7.37 12.24 -0.99
CA LYS A 15 6.33 12.03 0.05
C LYS A 15 4.99 11.52 -0.51
N TYR A 16 4.65 11.89 -1.74
CA TYR A 16 3.42 11.47 -2.41
C TYR A 16 3.46 10.05 -2.99
N ASP A 17 4.62 9.40 -2.95
CA ASP A 17 4.74 7.99 -3.32
C ASP A 17 4.24 7.11 -2.17
N ALA A 18 3.08 6.46 -2.32
CA ALA A 18 2.57 5.53 -1.33
C ALA A 18 3.34 4.20 -1.41
N ALA A 19 4.37 4.06 -0.62
CA ALA A 19 5.05 2.78 -0.43
C ALA A 19 5.01 2.34 1.03
N CYS A 20 4.43 3.17 1.89
CA CYS A 20 4.46 2.98 3.33
C CYS A 20 3.13 3.37 3.95
N THR A 21 2.46 2.39 4.52
CA THR A 21 1.46 2.63 5.55
C THR A 21 2.20 2.81 6.87
N SER A 22 2.91 3.91 7.04
CA SER A 22 3.43 4.27 8.35
C SER A 22 2.51 5.31 8.95
N SER A 23 1.67 4.89 9.86
CA SER A 23 1.21 5.75 10.92
C SER A 23 2.45 6.16 11.73
N GLY A 24 3.06 7.28 11.40
CA GLY A 24 4.16 7.86 12.16
C GLY A 24 3.69 8.17 13.57
N GLY A 25 4.18 7.42 14.56
CA GLY A 25 4.03 7.78 15.96
C GLY A 25 4.88 9.02 16.23
N THR A 26 4.27 10.17 16.34
CA THR A 26 4.93 11.42 16.79
C THR A 26 5.06 11.40 18.29
N ARG A 27 6.17 10.87 18.82
CA ARG A 27 6.60 11.15 20.19
C ARG A 27 7.63 12.28 20.15
N THR A 28 7.24 13.46 20.62
CA THR A 28 8.17 14.59 20.86
C THR A 28 9.17 14.25 21.95
N ALA A 29 10.41 14.70 21.81
CA ALA A 29 11.46 14.53 22.81
C ALA A 29 11.00 15.10 24.17
N LYS A 30 11.08 14.29 25.24
CA LYS A 30 10.78 14.71 26.59
C LYS A 30 12.09 14.84 27.38
N LYS A 31 12.30 15.99 28.04
CA LYS A 31 13.49 16.23 28.87
C LYS A 31 13.61 15.13 29.92
N GLY A 32 14.76 14.43 29.96
CA GLY A 32 15.04 13.33 30.89
C GLY A 32 14.75 11.93 30.40
N TYR A 33 14.32 11.74 29.11
CA TYR A 33 14.16 10.43 28.49
C TYR A 33 15.21 10.21 27.42
N ILE A 34 15.81 9.01 27.40
CA ILE A 34 16.74 8.58 26.33
C ILE A 34 15.91 8.00 25.19
N GLY A 35 16.09 8.53 23.99
CA GLY A 35 15.42 8.10 22.77
C GLY A 35 14.56 9.21 22.18
N ASN A 36 14.86 9.55 20.94
CA ASN A 36 14.10 10.50 20.14
C ASN A 36 13.40 9.72 19.04
N THR A 37 12.08 9.50 19.17
CA THR A 37 11.27 8.91 18.11
C THR A 37 10.76 9.95 17.10
N SER A 38 11.18 11.19 17.21
CA SER A 38 11.11 12.13 16.10
C SER A 38 12.20 11.75 15.08
N THR A 39 12.16 10.53 14.58
CA THR A 39 12.88 10.10 13.38
C THR A 39 12.15 10.62 12.16
N SER A 40 11.88 11.88 12.15
CA SER A 40 11.68 12.64 10.93
C SER A 40 13.04 13.01 10.36
N LEU A 41 13.96 12.05 10.23
CA LEU A 41 14.95 12.17 9.20
C LEU A 41 14.17 12.26 7.90
N ALA A 42 14.24 13.40 7.24
CA ALA A 42 13.56 13.63 5.99
C ALA A 42 13.77 12.42 5.07
N GLY A 43 12.67 11.80 4.63
CA GLY A 43 12.72 10.68 3.70
C GLY A 43 12.80 9.27 4.29
N CYS A 44 12.72 9.05 5.59
CA CYS A 44 12.60 7.68 6.11
C CYS A 44 11.16 7.19 6.08
N CYS A 45 10.94 6.00 5.54
CA CYS A 45 9.66 5.33 5.52
C CYS A 45 9.77 3.90 6.05
N HIS A 46 8.65 3.31 6.44
CA HIS A 46 8.61 1.96 6.96
C HIS A 46 7.90 1.02 5.98
N THR A 47 8.42 -0.17 5.80
CA THR A 47 7.75 -1.26 5.07
C THR A 47 7.83 -2.54 5.90
N PHE A 48 6.98 -3.51 5.59
CA PHE A 48 7.04 -4.81 6.24
C PHE A 48 7.75 -5.81 5.34
N SER A 49 8.73 -6.51 5.90
CA SER A 49 9.38 -7.64 5.27
C SER A 49 8.45 -8.87 5.25
N ALA A 50 8.83 -9.92 4.53
CA ALA A 50 8.02 -11.13 4.40
C ALA A 50 7.79 -11.87 5.74
N ASP A 51 8.67 -11.68 6.70
CA ASP A 51 8.60 -12.21 8.07
C ASP A 51 7.83 -11.28 9.05
N GLY A 52 7.22 -10.21 8.55
CA GLY A 52 6.41 -9.28 9.35
C GLY A 52 7.19 -8.22 10.11
N ARG A 53 8.53 -8.15 9.99
CA ARG A 53 9.33 -7.09 10.60
C ARG A 53 9.12 -5.76 9.88
N CYS A 54 9.09 -4.69 10.65
CA CYS A 54 9.10 -3.33 10.13
C CYS A 54 10.52 -2.95 9.72
N VAL A 55 10.70 -2.58 8.46
CA VAL A 55 11.99 -2.19 7.86
C VAL A 55 11.96 -0.69 7.55
N THR A 56 12.93 0.03 8.05
CA THR A 56 13.07 1.48 7.80
C THR A 56 13.86 1.71 6.50
N LEU A 57 13.27 2.44 5.56
CA LEU A 57 13.85 2.71 4.24
C LEU A 57 14.15 4.21 4.07
N LEU A 58 15.28 4.52 3.44
CA LEU A 58 15.47 5.83 2.81
C LEU A 58 14.60 5.90 1.56
N LYS A 59 13.57 6.74 1.60
CA LYS A 59 12.67 6.97 0.47
C LYS A 59 13.05 8.26 -0.24
N VAL A 60 13.51 8.13 -1.48
CA VAL A 60 14.06 9.26 -2.21
C VAL A 60 13.84 9.12 -3.71
N LEU A 61 13.77 10.27 -4.40
CA LEU A 61 13.85 10.32 -5.86
C LEU A 61 15.31 10.41 -6.31
N MET A 62 15.65 9.70 -7.40
CA MET A 62 16.90 9.95 -8.12
C MET A 62 16.95 11.38 -8.63
N THR A 63 15.82 11.85 -9.18
CA THR A 63 15.61 13.23 -9.59
C THR A 63 14.13 13.59 -9.57
N ASN A 64 13.82 14.86 -9.30
CA ASN A 64 12.48 15.42 -9.50
C ASN A 64 12.39 16.28 -10.79
N CYS A 65 13.47 16.35 -11.58
CA CYS A 65 13.37 16.83 -12.96
C CYS A 65 12.61 15.79 -13.78
N CYS A 66 11.54 16.20 -14.43
CA CYS A 66 10.69 15.27 -15.20
C CYS A 66 10.33 15.90 -16.54
N VAL A 67 10.40 15.10 -17.61
CA VAL A 67 9.95 15.50 -18.95
C VAL A 67 8.45 15.31 -19.14
N TYR A 68 7.80 14.56 -18.23
CA TYR A 68 6.35 14.33 -18.26
C TYR A 68 5.58 15.46 -17.59
N ASP A 69 4.32 15.66 -18.01
CA ASP A 69 3.43 16.68 -17.47
C ASP A 69 2.15 16.09 -16.85
N CYS A 70 2.30 15.01 -16.06
CA CYS A 70 1.18 14.38 -15.36
C CYS A 70 0.46 15.39 -14.46
N LYS A 71 -0.83 15.65 -14.72
CA LYS A 71 -1.59 16.75 -14.13
C LYS A 71 -1.68 16.70 -12.60
N TYR A 72 -1.67 15.49 -12.02
CA TYR A 72 -1.72 15.27 -10.57
C TYR A 72 -0.35 15.40 -9.86
N CYS A 73 0.77 15.51 -10.61
CA CYS A 73 2.11 15.38 -10.04
C CYS A 73 2.72 16.76 -9.72
N VAL A 74 3.18 16.93 -8.49
CA VAL A 74 3.89 18.14 -8.07
C VAL A 74 5.18 18.35 -8.87
N ASN A 75 5.82 17.26 -9.33
CA ASN A 75 7.08 17.28 -10.07
C ASN A 75 6.88 17.33 -11.60
N ARG A 76 5.68 17.60 -12.09
CA ARG A 76 5.42 17.72 -13.53
C ARG A 76 6.28 18.84 -14.15
N ARG A 77 6.56 18.70 -15.44
CA ARG A 77 7.44 19.64 -16.19
C ARG A 77 7.01 21.10 -16.03
N SER A 78 5.72 21.38 -16.12
CA SER A 78 5.16 22.74 -16.11
C SER A 78 5.07 23.39 -14.72
N ASN A 79 5.35 22.66 -13.63
CA ASN A 79 5.34 23.24 -12.30
C ASN A 79 6.67 23.93 -11.98
N ASP A 80 6.58 25.12 -11.41
CA ASP A 80 7.72 25.84 -10.84
C ASP A 80 8.04 25.31 -9.44
N THR A 81 8.82 24.23 -9.39
CA THR A 81 9.29 23.60 -8.15
C THR A 81 10.82 23.53 -8.16
N ARG A 82 11.42 23.59 -6.97
CA ARG A 82 12.87 23.40 -6.85
C ARG A 82 13.27 22.04 -7.41
N ARG A 83 14.22 22.02 -8.33
CA ARG A 83 14.67 20.81 -9.02
C ARG A 83 16.04 20.39 -8.52
N ALA A 84 16.22 19.08 -8.36
CA ALA A 84 17.49 18.46 -8.00
C ALA A 84 17.64 17.09 -8.68
N ALA A 85 18.88 16.64 -8.80
CA ALA A 85 19.21 15.29 -9.24
C ALA A 85 20.45 14.82 -8.48
N PHE A 86 20.44 13.60 -8.01
CA PHE A 86 21.63 12.93 -7.53
C PHE A 86 22.44 12.39 -8.69
N THR A 87 23.77 12.35 -8.53
CA THR A 87 24.56 11.41 -9.31
C THR A 87 24.42 10.00 -8.69
N PRO A 88 24.71 8.95 -9.47
CA PRO A 88 24.70 7.59 -8.93
C PRO A 88 25.62 7.42 -7.70
N GLU A 89 26.76 8.07 -7.71
CA GLU A 89 27.76 8.06 -6.64
C GLU A 89 27.21 8.75 -5.37
N GLU A 90 26.66 9.98 -5.52
CA GLU A 90 26.05 10.70 -4.39
C GLU A 90 24.95 9.90 -3.70
N LEU A 91 24.06 9.26 -4.48
CA LEU A 91 22.97 8.46 -3.92
C LEU A 91 23.47 7.19 -3.22
N ALA A 92 24.47 6.51 -3.81
CA ALA A 92 25.05 5.31 -3.22
C ALA A 92 25.78 5.64 -1.91
N ASP A 93 26.64 6.66 -1.91
CA ASP A 93 27.40 7.06 -0.73
C ASP A 93 26.46 7.53 0.40
N LEU A 94 25.44 8.35 0.09
CA LEU A 94 24.43 8.78 1.04
C LEU A 94 23.68 7.59 1.67
N THR A 95 23.26 6.61 0.86
CA THR A 95 22.55 5.42 1.33
C THR A 95 23.41 4.61 2.30
N ILE A 96 24.69 4.43 1.98
CA ILE A 96 25.64 3.69 2.83
C ILE A 96 25.93 4.43 4.14
N GLU A 97 26.09 5.74 4.10
CA GLU A 97 26.28 6.55 5.31
C GLU A 97 25.07 6.44 6.26
N PHE A 98 23.86 6.49 5.74
CA PHE A 98 22.64 6.32 6.55
C PHE A 98 22.52 4.89 7.11
N TYR A 99 22.88 3.89 6.33
CA TYR A 99 22.87 2.50 6.76
C TYR A 99 23.91 2.25 7.87
N ARG A 100 25.13 2.73 7.71
CA ARG A 100 26.21 2.58 8.73
C ARG A 100 25.87 3.23 10.06
N ARG A 101 25.07 4.31 10.03
CA ARG A 101 24.57 4.99 11.23
C ARG A 101 23.30 4.38 11.80
N ASN A 102 22.85 3.24 11.27
CA ASN A 102 21.60 2.56 11.66
C ASN A 102 20.32 3.43 11.53
N TYR A 103 20.31 4.41 10.63
CA TYR A 103 19.13 5.21 10.37
C TYR A 103 18.13 4.49 9.45
N ILE A 104 18.64 3.62 8.59
CA ILE A 104 17.87 2.86 7.62
C ILE A 104 18.36 1.42 7.53
N GLU A 105 17.47 0.53 7.07
CA GLU A 105 17.77 -0.87 6.74
C GLU A 105 17.73 -1.11 5.24
N GLY A 106 17.29 -0.12 4.45
CA GLY A 106 17.20 -0.24 3.01
C GLY A 106 16.91 1.06 2.29
N LEU A 107 16.73 0.95 0.97
CA LEU A 107 16.48 2.05 0.05
C LEU A 107 15.15 1.82 -0.68
N PHE A 108 14.31 2.86 -0.74
CA PHE A 108 13.21 2.95 -1.67
C PHE A 108 13.54 4.03 -2.72
N LEU A 109 13.81 3.58 -3.93
CA LEU A 109 14.24 4.45 -5.02
C LEU A 109 13.15 4.61 -6.08
N SER A 110 12.75 5.85 -6.30
CA SER A 110 11.90 6.26 -7.41
C SER A 110 12.55 7.40 -8.19
N SER A 111 11.91 7.91 -9.24
CA SER A 111 12.44 9.01 -10.02
C SER A 111 11.36 9.74 -10.82
N GLY A 112 11.55 11.04 -11.05
CA GLY A 112 11.03 11.69 -12.23
C GLY A 112 11.76 11.17 -13.47
N VAL A 113 11.21 11.42 -14.66
CA VAL A 113 11.80 10.95 -15.92
C VAL A 113 12.69 12.03 -16.50
N LEU A 114 14.01 11.83 -16.38
CA LEU A 114 15.02 12.73 -16.94
C LEU A 114 15.38 12.27 -18.36
N ARG A 115 15.17 13.12 -19.35
CA ARG A 115 15.38 12.84 -20.79
C ARG A 115 14.48 11.72 -21.33
N SER A 116 14.67 10.48 -20.89
CA SER A 116 13.88 9.32 -21.30
C SER A 116 13.75 8.31 -20.15
N PRO A 117 12.77 7.35 -20.22
CA PRO A 117 12.68 6.24 -19.27
C PRO A 117 13.98 5.44 -19.15
N ASP A 118 14.57 5.08 -20.29
CA ASP A 118 15.80 4.27 -20.32
C ASP A 118 16.97 4.99 -19.69
N TYR A 119 17.24 6.24 -20.10
CA TYR A 119 18.32 7.04 -19.52
C TYR A 119 18.19 7.15 -17.99
N THR A 120 16.97 7.39 -17.51
CA THR A 120 16.74 7.52 -16.06
C THR A 120 16.93 6.18 -15.36
N THR A 121 16.46 5.09 -15.96
CA THR A 121 16.63 3.74 -15.41
C THR A 121 18.09 3.31 -15.38
N GLU A 122 18.89 3.69 -16.38
CA GLU A 122 20.34 3.47 -16.39
C GLU A 122 21.04 4.16 -15.21
N LEU A 123 20.67 5.40 -14.88
CA LEU A 123 21.20 6.08 -13.69
C LEU A 123 20.80 5.36 -12.39
N MET A 124 19.55 4.90 -12.29
CA MET A 124 19.10 4.12 -11.16
C MET A 124 19.89 2.79 -11.04
N ILE A 125 20.03 2.06 -12.14
CA ILE A 125 20.81 0.80 -12.19
C ILE A 125 22.26 1.04 -11.76
N ARG A 126 22.88 2.11 -12.24
CA ARG A 126 24.26 2.48 -11.85
C ARG A 126 24.36 2.73 -10.35
N SER A 127 23.39 3.42 -9.77
CA SER A 127 23.35 3.64 -8.31
C SER A 127 23.23 2.32 -7.55
N LEU A 128 22.34 1.42 -7.99
CA LEU A 128 22.14 0.12 -7.36
C LEU A 128 23.34 -0.82 -7.53
N ARG A 129 24.04 -0.78 -8.67
CA ARG A 129 25.31 -1.51 -8.86
C ARG A 129 26.39 -1.01 -7.90
N LEU A 130 26.56 0.29 -7.75
CA LEU A 130 27.50 0.85 -6.77
C LEU A 130 27.18 0.34 -5.36
N LEU A 131 25.89 0.31 -4.99
CA LEU A 131 25.47 -0.25 -3.69
C LEU A 131 25.82 -1.75 -3.58
N ARG A 132 25.39 -2.57 -4.53
CA ARG A 132 25.55 -4.03 -4.46
C ARG A 132 27.00 -4.49 -4.64
N GLU A 133 27.73 -3.94 -5.62
CA GLU A 133 29.06 -4.42 -6.02
C GLU A 133 30.18 -3.70 -5.28
N LYS A 134 30.20 -2.34 -5.30
CA LYS A 134 31.26 -1.54 -4.67
C LYS A 134 31.14 -1.55 -3.14
N HIS A 135 29.93 -1.23 -2.62
CA HIS A 135 29.71 -1.14 -1.18
C HIS A 135 29.27 -2.44 -0.53
N ARG A 136 29.02 -3.49 -1.30
CA ARG A 136 28.53 -4.81 -0.83
C ARG A 136 27.30 -4.69 0.08
N PHE A 137 26.42 -3.75 -0.26
CA PHE A 137 25.22 -3.47 0.50
C PHE A 137 24.22 -4.63 0.37
N ASN A 138 23.88 -5.27 1.48
CA ASN A 138 22.93 -6.37 1.56
C ASN A 138 21.58 -5.96 2.16
N GLY A 139 21.33 -4.65 2.33
CA GLY A 139 20.04 -4.12 2.78
C GLY A 139 18.95 -4.24 1.71
N TYR A 140 17.72 -4.06 2.14
CA TYR A 140 16.54 -4.14 1.26
C TYR A 140 16.51 -3.00 0.24
N ILE A 141 16.26 -3.32 -1.02
CA ILE A 141 16.09 -2.34 -2.09
C ILE A 141 14.72 -2.52 -2.77
N HIS A 142 13.91 -1.47 -2.72
CA HIS A 142 12.70 -1.36 -3.51
C HIS A 142 12.92 -0.29 -4.59
N ALA A 143 12.82 -0.68 -5.86
CA ALA A 143 12.96 0.24 -6.98
C ALA A 143 11.66 0.36 -7.77
N LYS A 144 11.33 1.58 -8.20
CA LYS A 144 10.22 1.83 -9.14
C LYS A 144 10.74 1.73 -10.56
N ALA A 145 10.27 0.74 -11.31
CA ALA A 145 10.49 0.67 -12.75
C ALA A 145 9.65 1.75 -13.45
N ILE A 146 10.28 2.51 -14.31
CA ILE A 146 9.64 3.60 -15.03
C ILE A 146 8.85 3.01 -16.21
N PRO A 147 7.57 3.37 -16.40
CA PRO A 147 6.81 2.94 -17.56
C PRO A 147 7.50 3.38 -18.88
N GLY A 148 7.61 2.45 -19.82
CA GLY A 148 8.29 2.67 -21.10
C GLY A 148 9.79 2.36 -21.10
N THR A 149 10.35 1.89 -19.99
CA THR A 149 11.73 1.37 -19.93
C THR A 149 11.84 0.09 -20.75
N SER A 150 12.97 -0.06 -21.48
CA SER A 150 13.29 -1.24 -22.26
C SER A 150 13.34 -2.50 -21.40
N PRO A 151 12.97 -3.67 -21.97
CA PRO A 151 12.93 -4.94 -21.24
C PRO A 151 14.29 -5.33 -20.61
N GLU A 152 15.39 -5.02 -21.27
CA GLU A 152 16.75 -5.30 -20.83
C GLU A 152 17.11 -4.55 -19.55
N LEU A 153 16.68 -3.29 -19.46
CA LEU A 153 16.90 -2.47 -18.27
C LEU A 153 15.98 -2.88 -17.11
N VAL A 154 14.75 -3.30 -17.39
CA VAL A 154 13.84 -3.87 -16.38
C VAL A 154 14.45 -5.16 -15.79
N GLU A 155 15.05 -6.03 -16.62
CA GLU A 155 15.75 -7.24 -16.16
C GLU A 155 16.93 -6.88 -15.25
N GLN A 156 17.80 -5.96 -15.67
CA GLN A 156 18.94 -5.52 -14.85
C GLN A 156 18.49 -4.91 -13.52
N LEU A 157 17.44 -4.09 -13.54
CA LEU A 157 16.89 -3.48 -12.33
C LEU A 157 16.37 -4.55 -11.36
N GLY A 158 15.70 -5.59 -11.87
CA GLY A 158 15.17 -6.70 -11.08
C GLY A 158 16.22 -7.60 -10.44
N LEU A 159 17.40 -7.75 -11.07
CA LEU A 159 18.52 -8.48 -10.50
C LEU A 159 19.20 -7.74 -9.33
N LEU A 160 19.05 -6.41 -9.27
CA LEU A 160 19.65 -5.57 -8.24
C LEU A 160 18.71 -5.24 -7.09
N ALA A 161 17.39 -5.23 -7.34
CA ALA A 161 16.36 -4.88 -6.38
C ALA A 161 15.71 -6.11 -5.74
N ASP A 162 15.29 -5.98 -4.48
CA ASP A 162 14.49 -7.01 -3.79
C ASP A 162 13.02 -6.96 -4.20
N ARG A 163 12.51 -5.76 -4.47
CA ARG A 163 11.15 -5.54 -4.98
C ARG A 163 11.16 -4.54 -6.11
N LEU A 164 10.34 -4.82 -7.12
CA LEU A 164 10.00 -3.85 -8.16
C LEU A 164 8.57 -3.36 -7.99
N SER A 165 8.32 -2.11 -8.36
CA SER A 165 6.96 -1.61 -8.54
C SER A 165 6.85 -0.85 -9.85
N VAL A 166 5.70 -1.02 -10.51
CA VAL A 166 5.29 -0.24 -11.67
C VAL A 166 3.97 0.41 -11.30
N ASN A 167 3.92 1.72 -11.21
CA ASN A 167 2.69 2.40 -10.82
C ASN A 167 1.67 2.38 -11.95
N ILE A 168 0.45 1.95 -11.64
CA ILE A 168 -0.67 2.03 -12.57
C ILE A 168 -1.27 3.44 -12.63
N GLU A 169 -1.03 4.22 -11.56
CA GLU A 169 -1.42 5.61 -11.35
C GLU A 169 -2.93 5.81 -11.24
N LEU A 170 -3.70 5.51 -12.28
CA LEU A 170 -5.14 5.75 -12.36
C LEU A 170 -5.89 4.48 -12.72
N PRO A 171 -7.13 4.30 -12.22
CA PRO A 171 -7.89 3.07 -12.42
C PRO A 171 -8.29 2.83 -13.88
N SER A 172 -8.61 3.90 -14.62
CA SER A 172 -9.13 3.83 -15.98
C SER A 172 -8.15 4.35 -17.02
N GLU A 173 -8.25 3.84 -18.23
CA GLU A 173 -7.48 4.32 -19.38
C GLU A 173 -7.86 5.73 -19.77
N VAL A 174 -9.15 6.08 -19.66
CA VAL A 174 -9.66 7.43 -19.91
C VAL A 174 -9.04 8.42 -18.91
N GLY A 175 -9.03 8.08 -17.63
CA GLY A 175 -8.37 8.87 -16.59
C GLY A 175 -6.88 9.03 -16.85
N LEU A 176 -6.21 7.95 -17.26
CA LEU A 176 -4.78 7.98 -17.57
C LEU A 176 -4.47 8.90 -18.75
N GLN A 177 -5.22 8.82 -19.83
CA GLN A 177 -5.06 9.70 -21.00
C GLN A 177 -5.31 11.16 -20.66
N ALA A 178 -6.33 11.44 -19.83
CA ALA A 178 -6.65 12.81 -19.43
C ALA A 178 -5.60 13.45 -18.51
N LEU A 179 -5.08 12.69 -17.56
CA LEU A 179 -4.24 13.22 -16.48
C LEU A 179 -2.74 12.91 -16.63
N ALA A 180 -2.37 11.91 -17.41
CA ALA A 180 -0.98 11.51 -17.66
C ALA A 180 -0.78 11.02 -19.12
N PRO A 181 -0.97 11.89 -20.13
CA PRO A 181 -1.02 11.50 -21.54
C PRO A 181 0.28 10.86 -22.06
N GLU A 182 1.41 11.11 -21.42
CA GLU A 182 2.69 10.49 -21.76
C GLU A 182 2.83 9.04 -21.25
N LYS A 183 1.88 8.57 -20.41
CA LYS A 183 1.85 7.20 -19.90
C LYS A 183 0.76 6.41 -20.59
N THR A 184 1.13 5.38 -21.35
CA THR A 184 0.17 4.48 -21.97
C THR A 184 -0.07 3.25 -21.10
N LYS A 185 -1.26 2.67 -21.19
CA LYS A 185 -1.59 1.40 -20.53
C LYS A 185 -0.59 0.30 -20.88
N GLN A 186 -0.17 0.22 -22.13
CA GLN A 186 0.81 -0.77 -22.58
C GLN A 186 2.18 -0.53 -21.92
N ALA A 187 2.66 0.72 -21.86
CA ALA A 187 3.94 1.06 -21.23
C ALA A 187 3.96 0.70 -19.73
N ILE A 188 2.80 0.65 -19.08
CA ILE A 188 2.66 0.24 -17.66
C ILE A 188 2.56 -1.27 -17.54
N LEU A 189 1.72 -1.92 -18.34
CA LEU A 189 1.41 -3.35 -18.21
C LEU A 189 2.51 -4.27 -18.77
N ALA A 190 3.28 -3.81 -19.77
CA ALA A 190 4.37 -4.60 -20.34
C ALA A 190 5.45 -4.96 -19.32
N PRO A 191 6.05 -4.00 -18.57
CA PRO A 191 7.01 -4.34 -17.53
C PRO A 191 6.39 -5.16 -16.39
N MET A 192 5.11 -4.95 -16.02
CA MET A 192 4.44 -5.81 -15.03
C MET A 192 4.39 -7.28 -15.47
N ARG A 193 4.06 -7.53 -16.72
CA ARG A 193 4.03 -8.89 -17.29
C ARG A 193 5.42 -9.51 -17.35
N GLN A 194 6.41 -8.73 -17.76
CA GLN A 194 7.81 -9.17 -17.78
C GLN A 194 8.28 -9.58 -16.37
N ILE A 195 8.05 -8.73 -15.38
CA ILE A 195 8.43 -9.01 -13.99
C ILE A 195 7.74 -10.29 -13.47
N GLN A 196 6.45 -10.48 -13.77
CA GLN A 196 5.73 -11.70 -13.41
C GLN A 196 6.36 -12.96 -14.03
N THR A 197 6.58 -12.93 -15.35
CA THR A 197 7.15 -14.05 -16.09
C THR A 197 8.54 -14.38 -15.56
N ARG A 198 9.38 -13.37 -15.38
CA ARG A 198 10.74 -13.54 -14.88
C ARG A 198 10.80 -14.04 -13.45
N ASN A 199 9.90 -13.55 -12.57
CA ASN A 199 9.78 -14.07 -11.21
C ASN A 199 9.36 -15.55 -11.16
N ARG A 200 8.50 -16.00 -12.09
CA ARG A 200 8.11 -17.41 -12.18
C ARG A 200 9.31 -18.26 -12.62
N GLN A 201 9.97 -17.85 -13.71
CA GLN A 201 11.18 -18.53 -14.22
C GLN A 201 12.28 -18.59 -13.15
N ASN A 202 12.53 -17.50 -12.44
CA ASN A 202 13.57 -17.46 -11.42
C ASN A 202 13.28 -18.40 -10.23
N ARG A 203 12.02 -18.62 -9.87
CA ARG A 203 11.68 -19.64 -8.87
C ARG A 203 12.03 -21.05 -9.35
N GLU A 204 11.79 -21.36 -10.62
CA GLU A 204 12.14 -22.65 -11.22
C GLU A 204 13.68 -22.81 -11.33
N GLU A 205 14.40 -21.74 -11.72
CA GLU A 205 15.86 -21.70 -11.74
C GLU A 205 16.47 -21.96 -10.36
N LEU A 206 15.93 -21.31 -9.30
CA LEU A 206 16.42 -21.47 -7.92
C LEU A 206 16.18 -22.87 -7.35
N VAL A 207 15.19 -23.61 -7.86
CA VAL A 207 14.97 -25.02 -7.52
C VAL A 207 16.06 -25.89 -8.18
N LYS A 208 16.43 -25.59 -9.43
CA LYS A 208 17.44 -26.34 -10.20
C LYS A 208 18.87 -25.95 -9.82
N TYR A 209 19.11 -24.66 -9.61
CA TYR A 209 20.44 -24.08 -9.40
C TYR A 209 20.45 -23.23 -8.13
N ARG A 210 20.98 -23.79 -7.04
CA ARG A 210 20.99 -23.15 -5.71
C ARG A 210 21.59 -21.73 -5.68
N HIS A 211 22.53 -21.46 -6.59
CA HIS A 211 23.24 -20.17 -6.66
C HIS A 211 22.79 -19.29 -7.82
N ALA A 212 21.64 -19.58 -8.46
CA ALA A 212 21.09 -18.69 -9.48
C ALA A 212 20.86 -17.28 -8.93
N PRO A 213 21.12 -16.22 -9.69
CA PRO A 213 20.83 -14.86 -9.28
C PRO A 213 19.34 -14.70 -8.95
N LYS A 214 19.04 -14.03 -7.85
CA LYS A 214 17.66 -13.73 -7.45
C LYS A 214 17.14 -12.54 -8.24
N PHE A 215 15.95 -12.67 -8.80
CA PHE A 215 15.26 -11.59 -9.49
C PHE A 215 14.09 -11.11 -8.64
N ALA A 216 14.12 -9.86 -8.16
CA ALA A 216 13.09 -9.22 -7.35
C ALA A 216 12.39 -10.20 -6.37
N PRO A 217 13.11 -10.83 -5.41
CA PRO A 217 12.59 -11.95 -4.62
C PRO A 217 11.38 -11.59 -3.75
N ALA A 218 11.20 -10.32 -3.38
CA ALA A 218 10.00 -9.83 -2.70
C ALA A 218 8.83 -9.54 -3.66
N GLY A 219 9.00 -9.82 -4.96
CA GLY A 219 7.97 -9.70 -5.99
C GLY A 219 7.71 -8.27 -6.45
N GLN A 220 6.54 -8.08 -7.05
CA GLN A 220 6.13 -6.77 -7.56
C GLN A 220 4.92 -6.21 -6.82
N SER A 221 4.80 -4.88 -6.87
CA SER A 221 3.67 -4.11 -6.36
C SER A 221 3.31 -2.97 -7.32
N THR A 222 2.19 -2.33 -7.07
CA THR A 222 1.76 -1.13 -7.80
C THR A 222 1.13 -0.13 -6.85
N GLN A 223 0.94 1.09 -7.34
CA GLN A 223 0.22 2.15 -6.66
C GLN A 223 -0.80 2.75 -7.61
N LEU A 224 -1.96 3.12 -7.09
CA LEU A 224 -2.96 3.92 -7.79
C LEU A 224 -3.48 5.05 -6.90
N ILE A 225 -3.91 6.12 -7.54
CA ILE A 225 -4.44 7.32 -6.91
C ILE A 225 -5.97 7.19 -6.84
N VAL A 226 -6.52 7.45 -5.64
CA VAL A 226 -7.96 7.35 -5.36
C VAL A 226 -8.53 8.75 -5.26
N GLY A 227 -9.59 9.03 -6.03
CA GLY A 227 -10.30 10.31 -5.99
C GLY A 227 -9.71 11.43 -6.84
N ALA A 228 -8.72 11.15 -7.70
CA ALA A 228 -8.30 12.09 -8.74
C ALA A 228 -9.23 12.08 -9.96
N THR A 229 -9.97 11.00 -10.15
CA THR A 229 -10.93 10.74 -11.21
C THR A 229 -12.26 10.28 -10.61
N ALA A 230 -13.32 10.25 -11.41
CA ALA A 230 -14.66 9.78 -11.01
C ALA A 230 -14.78 8.23 -10.97
N ASP A 231 -13.65 7.50 -10.98
CA ASP A 231 -13.67 6.04 -10.91
C ASP A 231 -14.28 5.55 -9.59
N THR A 232 -15.17 4.56 -9.67
CA THR A 232 -15.87 3.97 -8.52
C THR A 232 -14.98 2.98 -7.76
N ASP A 233 -15.32 2.67 -6.52
CA ASP A 233 -14.61 1.66 -5.72
C ASP A 233 -14.74 0.27 -6.34
N TYR A 234 -15.88 -0.04 -6.96
CA TYR A 234 -16.09 -1.28 -7.69
C TYR A 234 -15.10 -1.43 -8.85
N HIS A 235 -14.92 -0.38 -9.66
CA HIS A 235 -13.95 -0.38 -10.74
C HIS A 235 -12.52 -0.58 -10.23
N ILE A 236 -12.15 0.16 -9.17
CA ILE A 236 -10.85 0.04 -8.51
C ILE A 236 -10.62 -1.39 -7.98
N LEU A 237 -11.62 -1.97 -7.33
CA LEU A 237 -11.50 -3.28 -6.70
C LEU A 237 -11.40 -4.42 -7.74
N ARG A 238 -12.19 -4.34 -8.83
CA ARG A 238 -12.08 -5.28 -9.97
C ARG A 238 -10.72 -5.20 -10.65
N LEU A 239 -10.21 -3.98 -10.86
CA LEU A 239 -8.86 -3.79 -11.40
C LEU A 239 -7.83 -4.41 -10.45
N THR A 240 -7.93 -4.16 -9.14
CA THR A 240 -7.04 -4.71 -8.12
C THR A 240 -7.02 -6.23 -8.14
N GLN A 241 -8.20 -6.87 -8.18
CA GLN A 241 -8.30 -8.32 -8.27
C GLN A 241 -7.65 -8.85 -9.56
N GLY A 242 -7.94 -8.22 -10.70
CA GLY A 242 -7.32 -8.57 -11.98
C GLY A 242 -5.79 -8.43 -11.98
N LEU A 243 -5.25 -7.46 -11.24
CA LEU A 243 -3.80 -7.29 -11.07
C LEU A 243 -3.19 -8.43 -10.23
N TYR A 244 -3.87 -8.89 -9.19
CA TYR A 244 -3.44 -10.06 -8.41
C TYR A 244 -3.48 -11.32 -9.25
N ASP A 245 -4.59 -11.58 -9.92
CA ASP A 245 -4.83 -12.81 -10.67
C ASP A 245 -3.91 -12.92 -11.91
N LYS A 246 -3.81 -11.83 -12.69
CA LYS A 246 -3.12 -11.83 -14.00
C LYS A 246 -1.64 -11.51 -13.94
N TYR A 247 -1.22 -10.67 -12.96
CA TYR A 247 0.17 -10.19 -12.88
C TYR A 247 0.90 -10.65 -11.63
N GLY A 248 0.24 -11.41 -10.73
CA GLY A 248 0.84 -11.98 -9.54
C GLY A 248 1.41 -10.92 -8.59
N LEU A 249 0.80 -9.73 -8.53
CA LEU A 249 1.23 -8.68 -7.64
C LEU A 249 1.16 -9.16 -6.18
N LYS A 250 2.07 -8.64 -5.36
CA LYS A 250 2.05 -8.88 -3.92
C LYS A 250 1.22 -7.87 -3.17
N ARG A 251 1.08 -6.65 -3.72
CA ARG A 251 0.28 -5.59 -3.13
C ARG A 251 -0.09 -4.51 -4.14
N VAL A 252 -1.29 -4.00 -4.02
CA VAL A 252 -1.74 -2.73 -4.59
C VAL A 252 -1.75 -1.70 -3.47
N PHE A 253 -1.12 -0.56 -3.69
CA PHE A 253 -1.14 0.58 -2.78
C PHE A 253 -2.15 1.61 -3.31
N TYR A 254 -3.05 2.02 -2.43
CA TYR A 254 -3.99 3.10 -2.69
C TYR A 254 -3.43 4.38 -2.09
N SER A 255 -3.59 5.49 -2.79
CA SER A 255 -3.19 6.81 -2.31
C SER A 255 -4.33 7.79 -2.55
N ALA A 256 -4.92 8.28 -1.48
CA ALA A 256 -5.89 9.35 -1.57
C ALA A 256 -5.26 10.54 -2.30
N TYR A 257 -5.96 11.07 -3.29
CA TYR A 257 -5.49 12.24 -4.03
C TYR A 257 -5.39 13.45 -3.08
N VAL A 258 -4.19 14.02 -3.00
CA VAL A 258 -3.95 15.28 -2.30
C VAL A 258 -3.90 16.38 -3.34
N PRO A 259 -4.77 17.41 -3.27
CA PRO A 259 -4.85 18.47 -4.25
C PRO A 259 -3.66 19.45 -4.13
N VAL A 260 -2.50 19.08 -4.64
CA VAL A 260 -1.27 19.91 -4.62
C VAL A 260 -1.14 20.82 -5.85
N VAL A 261 -1.89 20.52 -6.90
CA VAL A 261 -1.87 21.24 -8.18
C VAL A 261 -3.29 21.66 -8.52
N GLU A 262 -3.47 22.90 -8.98
CA GLU A 262 -4.74 23.37 -9.50
C GLU A 262 -4.84 23.06 -10.99
N HIS A 263 -5.89 22.37 -11.37
CA HIS A 263 -6.15 22.00 -12.77
C HIS A 263 -7.64 21.68 -12.96
N ALA A 264 -8.22 22.09 -14.09
CA ALA A 264 -9.65 21.94 -14.38
C ALA A 264 -10.16 20.48 -14.37
N LEU A 265 -9.29 19.51 -14.63
CA LEU A 265 -9.60 18.07 -14.64
C LEU A 265 -9.37 17.38 -13.29
N LEU A 266 -8.99 18.11 -12.27
CA LEU A 266 -8.69 17.57 -10.93
C LEU A 266 -9.61 18.18 -9.88
N PRO A 267 -9.87 17.49 -8.77
CA PRO A 267 -10.55 18.08 -7.64
C PRO A 267 -9.90 19.37 -7.14
N SER A 268 -10.72 20.34 -6.75
CA SER A 268 -10.28 21.62 -6.20
C SER A 268 -9.36 21.43 -4.98
N LYS A 269 -8.45 22.36 -4.74
CA LYS A 269 -7.58 22.39 -3.55
C LYS A 269 -8.33 22.47 -2.22
N GLU A 270 -9.58 22.93 -2.25
CA GLU A 270 -10.44 23.00 -1.07
C GLU A 270 -11.01 21.64 -0.65
N ILE A 271 -11.00 20.66 -1.56
CA ILE A 271 -11.52 19.31 -1.31
C ILE A 271 -10.51 18.53 -0.48
N LYS A 272 -10.96 18.06 0.68
CA LYS A 272 -10.13 17.19 1.55
C LYS A 272 -9.84 15.86 0.86
N PRO A 273 -8.60 15.34 0.98
CA PRO A 273 -8.26 14.02 0.47
C PRO A 273 -9.22 12.94 0.98
N PRO A 274 -9.66 11.99 0.14
CA PRO A 274 -10.63 10.96 0.52
C PRO A 274 -9.99 9.82 1.33
N LEU A 275 -9.43 10.16 2.51
CA LEU A 275 -8.68 9.23 3.37
C LEU A 275 -9.54 8.05 3.87
N LEU A 276 -10.82 8.30 4.17
CA LEU A 276 -11.75 7.23 4.57
C LEU A 276 -12.00 6.25 3.43
N ARG A 277 -12.16 6.74 2.20
CA ARG A 277 -12.30 5.90 1.01
C ARG A 277 -11.04 5.06 0.77
N GLU A 278 -9.87 5.67 0.87
CA GLU A 278 -8.59 4.94 0.81
C GLU A 278 -8.53 3.83 1.86
N HIS A 279 -8.91 4.14 3.10
CA HIS A 279 -8.93 3.17 4.19
C HIS A 279 -9.89 2.00 3.92
N ARG A 280 -11.10 2.25 3.39
CA ARG A 280 -12.06 1.20 3.03
C ARG A 280 -11.53 0.32 1.89
N LEU A 281 -10.87 0.91 0.90
CA LEU A 281 -10.21 0.15 -0.17
C LEU A 281 -9.09 -0.76 0.38
N TYR A 282 -8.28 -0.29 1.33
CA TYR A 282 -7.29 -1.15 2.00
C TYR A 282 -7.94 -2.29 2.80
N GLN A 283 -9.08 -2.04 3.45
CA GLN A 283 -9.82 -3.11 4.13
C GLN A 283 -10.38 -4.13 3.13
N ALA A 284 -10.94 -3.67 2.02
CA ALA A 284 -11.43 -4.55 0.95
C ALA A 284 -10.30 -5.35 0.28
N ASP A 285 -9.15 -4.72 0.01
CA ASP A 285 -7.94 -5.40 -0.48
C ASP A 285 -7.52 -6.56 0.44
N TRP A 286 -7.64 -6.35 1.76
CA TRP A 286 -7.35 -7.39 2.74
C TRP A 286 -8.33 -8.56 2.63
N LEU A 287 -9.62 -8.29 2.37
CA LEU A 287 -10.64 -9.31 2.15
C LEU A 287 -10.36 -10.13 0.89
N LEU A 288 -9.98 -9.49 -0.21
CA LEU A 288 -9.60 -10.18 -1.45
C LEU A 288 -8.42 -11.13 -1.22
N ARG A 289 -7.36 -10.66 -0.54
CA ARG A 289 -6.10 -11.41 -0.44
C ARG A 289 -6.10 -12.52 0.59
N PHE A 290 -6.86 -12.40 1.65
CA PHE A 290 -6.73 -13.29 2.81
C PHE A 290 -8.03 -13.95 3.27
N TYR A 291 -9.19 -13.47 2.80
CA TYR A 291 -10.48 -13.96 3.25
C TYR A 291 -11.27 -14.66 2.13
N GLY A 292 -10.72 -14.73 0.94
CA GLY A 292 -11.36 -15.39 -0.20
C GLY A 292 -12.58 -14.66 -0.76
N PHE A 293 -12.72 -13.35 -0.47
CA PHE A 293 -13.74 -12.53 -1.13
C PHE A 293 -13.33 -12.21 -2.56
N ARG A 294 -14.31 -12.01 -3.40
CA ARG A 294 -14.15 -11.47 -4.75
C ARG A 294 -14.68 -10.05 -4.80
N ALA A 295 -14.21 -9.26 -5.78
CA ALA A 295 -14.64 -7.88 -5.94
C ALA A 295 -16.16 -7.76 -6.15
N GLU A 296 -16.70 -8.68 -6.94
CA GLU A 296 -18.13 -8.75 -7.29
C GLU A 296 -19.03 -9.17 -6.11
N GLU A 297 -18.46 -9.75 -5.03
CA GLU A 297 -19.19 -10.03 -3.80
C GLU A 297 -19.29 -8.80 -2.90
N LEU A 298 -18.31 -7.92 -2.96
CA LEU A 298 -18.23 -6.74 -2.07
C LEU A 298 -18.97 -5.54 -2.63
N LEU A 299 -18.95 -5.36 -3.95
CA LEU A 299 -19.57 -4.26 -4.70
C LEU A 299 -20.08 -4.77 -6.05
N ASP A 300 -21.06 -4.09 -6.60
CA ASP A 300 -21.67 -4.40 -7.89
C ASP A 300 -21.98 -3.11 -8.70
N GLU A 301 -22.67 -3.24 -9.82
CA GLU A 301 -23.03 -2.09 -10.68
C GLU A 301 -24.11 -1.18 -10.07
N GLN A 302 -24.88 -1.68 -9.08
CA GLN A 302 -25.89 -0.90 -8.37
C GLN A 302 -25.32 -0.24 -7.11
N HIS A 303 -24.33 -0.87 -6.49
CA HIS A 303 -23.65 -0.41 -5.29
C HIS A 303 -22.15 -0.27 -5.59
N THR A 304 -21.80 0.83 -6.26
CA THR A 304 -20.46 1.03 -6.84
C THR A 304 -19.41 1.49 -5.85
N ASP A 305 -19.82 2.04 -4.70
CA ASP A 305 -18.90 2.63 -3.73
C ASP A 305 -19.18 2.15 -2.31
N PHE A 306 -18.15 2.01 -1.50
CA PHE A 306 -18.28 1.58 -0.11
C PHE A 306 -18.97 2.66 0.75
N ASP A 307 -19.85 2.19 1.65
CA ASP A 307 -20.31 3.02 2.74
C ASP A 307 -19.13 3.29 3.69
N THR A 308 -18.66 4.54 3.72
CA THR A 308 -17.51 4.91 4.54
C THR A 308 -17.76 4.82 6.04
N ARG A 309 -19.04 4.73 6.50
CA ARG A 309 -19.42 4.63 7.92
C ARG A 309 -19.10 3.28 8.54
N VAL A 310 -19.08 2.21 7.74
CA VAL A 310 -18.81 0.83 8.19
C VAL A 310 -17.70 0.18 7.38
N ASP A 311 -17.03 -0.83 7.94
CA ASP A 311 -16.03 -1.57 7.17
C ASP A 311 -16.67 -2.43 6.06
N PRO A 312 -15.94 -2.73 4.96
CA PRO A 312 -16.48 -3.48 3.83
C PRO A 312 -17.06 -4.85 4.18
N LYS A 313 -16.51 -5.53 5.19
CA LYS A 313 -17.02 -6.84 5.63
C LYS A 313 -18.34 -6.72 6.39
N CYS A 314 -18.47 -5.69 7.22
CA CYS A 314 -19.74 -5.35 7.87
C CYS A 314 -20.80 -4.93 6.84
N SER A 315 -20.41 -4.11 5.85
CA SER A 315 -21.30 -3.72 4.76
C SER A 315 -21.83 -4.93 3.99
N TRP A 316 -20.95 -5.86 3.61
CA TRP A 316 -21.34 -7.10 2.97
C TRP A 316 -22.29 -7.94 3.83
N ALA A 317 -21.99 -8.09 5.12
CA ALA A 317 -22.85 -8.87 6.02
C ALA A 317 -24.25 -8.27 6.21
N LEU A 318 -24.39 -6.95 6.18
CA LEU A 318 -25.68 -6.26 6.26
C LEU A 318 -26.56 -6.47 5.03
N THR A 319 -25.96 -6.70 3.86
CA THR A 319 -26.68 -7.02 2.62
C THR A 319 -26.94 -8.53 2.44
N HIS A 320 -26.37 -9.38 3.31
CA HIS A 320 -26.49 -10.85 3.29
C HIS A 320 -26.94 -11.39 4.63
N LEU A 321 -27.95 -10.77 5.24
CA LEU A 321 -28.44 -11.16 6.57
C LEU A 321 -29.06 -12.56 6.60
N ASP A 322 -29.53 -13.09 5.47
CA ASP A 322 -30.00 -14.45 5.28
C ASP A 322 -28.90 -15.51 5.47
N PHE A 323 -27.63 -15.13 5.28
CA PHE A 323 -26.46 -15.96 5.56
C PHE A 323 -26.21 -16.13 7.08
N PHE A 324 -26.76 -15.26 7.91
CA PHE A 324 -26.48 -15.18 9.34
C PHE A 324 -27.71 -15.52 10.20
N PRO A 325 -27.54 -15.98 11.46
CA PRO A 325 -26.26 -16.15 12.16
C PRO A 325 -25.55 -17.47 11.81
N VAL A 326 -24.21 -17.46 11.89
CA VAL A 326 -23.36 -18.63 11.64
C VAL A 326 -22.98 -19.31 12.95
N GLU A 327 -23.19 -20.63 13.05
CA GLU A 327 -22.77 -21.43 14.21
C GLU A 327 -21.28 -21.76 14.15
N VAL A 328 -20.49 -21.22 15.10
CA VAL A 328 -19.02 -21.32 15.09
C VAL A 328 -18.51 -22.74 15.31
N ASN A 329 -19.30 -23.63 15.98
CA ASN A 329 -18.88 -24.99 16.25
C ASN A 329 -18.97 -25.90 15.02
N THR A 330 -19.74 -25.54 13.99
CA THR A 330 -19.97 -26.36 12.79
C THR A 330 -19.42 -25.74 11.52
N ALA A 331 -19.36 -24.40 11.43
CA ALA A 331 -18.94 -23.66 10.24
C ALA A 331 -17.53 -24.05 9.77
N ASP A 332 -17.30 -24.11 8.46
CA ASP A 332 -15.97 -24.26 7.88
C ASP A 332 -15.13 -22.97 8.00
N TYR A 333 -13.89 -23.05 7.54
CA TYR A 333 -12.94 -21.93 7.64
C TYR A 333 -13.40 -20.71 6.83
N GLU A 334 -13.86 -20.94 5.62
CA GLU A 334 -14.31 -19.92 4.68
C GLU A 334 -15.55 -19.20 5.21
N THR A 335 -16.52 -19.96 5.75
CA THR A 335 -17.72 -19.44 6.39
C THR A 335 -17.38 -18.60 7.63
N LEU A 336 -16.46 -19.06 8.48
CA LEU A 336 -16.00 -18.29 9.64
C LEU A 336 -15.35 -16.95 9.21
N LEU A 337 -14.64 -16.92 8.09
CA LEU A 337 -14.05 -15.71 7.56
C LEU A 337 -15.09 -14.71 7.02
N ARG A 338 -16.31 -15.12 6.74
CA ARG A 338 -17.41 -14.23 6.36
C ARG A 338 -17.96 -13.43 7.53
N ILE A 339 -17.82 -13.92 8.76
CA ILE A 339 -18.37 -13.26 9.97
C ILE A 339 -17.60 -11.96 10.26
N PRO A 340 -18.26 -10.77 10.32
CA PRO A 340 -17.65 -9.56 10.82
C PRO A 340 -17.00 -9.76 12.19
N GLY A 341 -15.81 -9.20 12.40
CA GLY A 341 -15.08 -9.39 13.66
C GLY A 341 -14.31 -10.70 13.82
N VAL A 342 -14.47 -11.67 12.92
CA VAL A 342 -13.66 -12.89 12.87
C VAL A 342 -12.58 -12.74 11.81
N GLY A 343 -11.32 -12.78 12.23
CA GLY A 343 -10.16 -12.70 11.36
C GLY A 343 -9.52 -14.08 11.12
N VAL A 344 -8.53 -14.13 10.22
CA VAL A 344 -7.77 -15.35 9.88
C VAL A 344 -7.24 -16.07 11.13
N THR A 345 -6.69 -15.31 12.09
CA THR A 345 -6.16 -15.86 13.34
C THR A 345 -7.28 -16.40 14.23
N SER A 346 -8.39 -15.66 14.36
CA SER A 346 -9.53 -16.05 15.18
C SER A 346 -10.22 -17.30 14.59
N ALA A 347 -10.41 -17.34 13.27
CA ALA A 347 -10.98 -18.51 12.59
C ALA A 347 -10.15 -19.78 12.83
N ARG A 348 -8.82 -19.70 12.69
CA ARG A 348 -7.91 -20.81 12.98
C ARG A 348 -7.98 -21.27 14.44
N ARG A 349 -8.06 -20.32 15.39
CA ARG A 349 -8.19 -20.62 16.83
C ARG A 349 -9.53 -21.28 17.13
N ILE A 350 -10.63 -20.84 16.52
CA ILE A 350 -11.96 -21.48 16.63
C ILE A 350 -11.88 -22.91 16.13
N LEU A 351 -11.33 -23.15 14.92
CA LEU A 351 -11.18 -24.50 14.36
C LEU A 351 -10.31 -25.42 15.23
N SER A 352 -9.29 -24.88 15.87
CA SER A 352 -8.46 -25.64 16.80
C SER A 352 -9.20 -25.94 18.11
N ALA A 353 -9.80 -24.92 18.73
CA ALA A 353 -10.44 -25.04 20.04
C ALA A 353 -11.63 -26.02 20.03
N ARG A 354 -12.49 -25.99 19.02
CA ARG A 354 -13.65 -26.87 18.91
C ARG A 354 -13.34 -28.38 18.81
N ARG A 355 -12.06 -28.76 18.52
CA ARG A 355 -11.59 -30.15 18.55
C ARG A 355 -11.48 -30.69 19.98
N HIS A 356 -11.33 -29.79 20.96
CA HIS A 356 -11.14 -30.15 22.37
C HIS A 356 -12.42 -29.99 23.21
N GLY A 357 -13.41 -29.30 22.69
CA GLY A 357 -14.70 -29.10 23.36
C GLY A 357 -15.58 -28.10 22.64
N ARG A 358 -16.84 -28.01 23.02
CA ARG A 358 -17.79 -27.03 22.46
C ARG A 358 -17.41 -25.62 22.90
N ILE A 359 -17.42 -24.69 21.94
CA ILE A 359 -17.18 -23.29 22.19
C ILE A 359 -18.48 -22.62 22.61
N HIS A 360 -18.40 -21.80 23.65
CA HIS A 360 -19.50 -20.95 24.12
C HIS A 360 -19.20 -19.47 23.80
N VAL A 361 -20.22 -18.61 23.92
CA VAL A 361 -20.12 -17.18 23.58
C VAL A 361 -18.97 -16.50 24.33
N ASP A 362 -18.77 -16.82 25.60
CA ASP A 362 -17.73 -16.23 26.46
C ASP A 362 -16.31 -16.60 26.05
N ASP A 363 -16.13 -17.69 25.33
CA ASP A 363 -14.82 -18.15 24.85
C ASP A 363 -14.35 -17.35 23.63
N LEU A 364 -15.29 -16.82 22.84
CA LEU A 364 -14.99 -16.16 21.56
C LEU A 364 -14.04 -14.98 21.71
N LYS A 365 -14.20 -14.19 22.77
CA LYS A 365 -13.30 -13.04 23.04
C LYS A 365 -11.86 -13.51 23.31
N LYS A 366 -11.67 -14.63 24.03
CA LYS A 366 -10.35 -15.24 24.29
C LYS A 366 -9.71 -15.79 23.03
N LEU A 367 -10.53 -16.26 22.07
CA LEU A 367 -10.09 -16.71 20.75
C LEU A 367 -9.73 -15.56 19.79
N GLY A 368 -9.91 -14.30 20.23
CA GLY A 368 -9.56 -13.10 19.46
C GLY A 368 -10.67 -12.60 18.54
N VAL A 369 -11.91 -13.02 18.76
CA VAL A 369 -13.06 -12.48 18.04
C VAL A 369 -13.39 -11.08 18.52
N VAL A 370 -13.60 -10.15 17.59
CA VAL A 370 -13.99 -8.77 17.88
C VAL A 370 -15.50 -8.71 18.10
N MET A 371 -15.93 -9.00 19.35
CA MET A 371 -17.35 -9.15 19.70
C MET A 371 -18.20 -7.92 19.37
N LYS A 372 -17.66 -6.70 19.42
CA LYS A 372 -18.37 -5.47 19.02
C LYS A 372 -19.00 -5.55 17.63
N ARG A 373 -18.40 -6.35 16.72
CA ARG A 373 -18.90 -6.58 15.37
C ARG A 373 -19.55 -7.94 15.22
N ALA A 374 -18.93 -9.00 15.80
CA ALA A 374 -19.30 -10.38 15.55
C ALA A 374 -20.62 -10.82 16.20
N GLN A 375 -21.01 -10.21 17.32
CA GLN A 375 -22.15 -10.62 18.13
C GLN A 375 -23.50 -10.67 17.39
N TYR A 376 -23.63 -9.93 16.29
CA TYR A 376 -24.85 -9.89 15.48
C TYR A 376 -24.91 -10.98 14.41
N PHE A 377 -23.80 -11.66 14.14
CA PHE A 377 -23.62 -12.51 12.96
C PHE A 377 -23.25 -13.96 13.28
N LEU A 378 -23.19 -14.33 14.56
CA LEU A 378 -22.80 -15.69 14.97
C LEU A 378 -23.62 -16.24 16.11
N THR A 379 -23.60 -17.58 16.21
CA THR A 379 -24.00 -18.34 17.39
C THR A 379 -22.85 -19.20 17.87
N ALA A 380 -22.88 -19.55 19.14
CA ALA A 380 -21.97 -20.51 19.75
C ALA A 380 -22.81 -21.48 20.62
N SER A 381 -22.80 -22.77 20.29
CA SER A 381 -23.66 -23.79 20.91
C SER A 381 -25.16 -23.44 20.81
N GLY A 382 -25.57 -22.90 19.66
CA GLY A 382 -26.94 -22.50 19.37
C GLY A 382 -27.42 -21.24 20.09
N LYS A 383 -26.54 -20.52 20.79
CA LYS A 383 -26.88 -19.30 21.52
C LYS A 383 -26.23 -18.07 20.88
N MET A 384 -26.99 -16.99 20.80
CA MET A 384 -26.49 -15.65 20.53
C MET A 384 -26.15 -14.94 21.85
N PRO A 385 -25.28 -13.90 21.83
CA PRO A 385 -25.14 -12.99 22.97
C PRO A 385 -26.49 -12.39 23.38
N GLU A 386 -26.74 -12.28 24.67
CA GLU A 386 -28.03 -11.80 25.22
C GLU A 386 -28.23 -10.30 24.97
N GLY A 387 -29.50 -9.88 24.90
CA GLY A 387 -29.91 -8.47 24.83
C GLY A 387 -29.77 -7.81 23.46
N LEU A 388 -29.54 -8.56 22.39
CA LEU A 388 -29.41 -8.01 21.03
C LEU A 388 -30.77 -7.85 20.33
N ARG A 389 -30.99 -6.65 19.78
CA ARG A 389 -32.05 -6.43 18.78
C ARG A 389 -31.49 -6.68 17.39
N PHE A 390 -32.01 -7.68 16.70
CA PHE A 390 -31.60 -8.07 15.37
C PHE A 390 -32.56 -7.51 14.31
N THR A 391 -32.47 -6.20 14.09
CA THR A 391 -33.03 -5.55 12.92
C THR A 391 -31.92 -4.89 12.12
N PRO A 392 -31.98 -4.86 10.78
CA PRO A 392 -30.91 -4.28 9.95
C PRO A 392 -30.47 -2.89 10.44
N ASP A 393 -31.45 -2.01 10.75
CA ASP A 393 -31.21 -0.66 11.21
C ASP A 393 -30.55 -0.59 12.60
N SER A 394 -30.90 -1.50 13.51
CA SER A 394 -30.29 -1.53 14.84
C SER A 394 -28.87 -2.06 14.78
N VAL A 395 -28.62 -3.07 13.96
CA VAL A 395 -27.28 -3.62 13.72
C VAL A 395 -26.39 -2.55 13.08
N LEU A 396 -26.86 -1.88 12.03
CA LEU A 396 -26.11 -0.82 11.37
C LEU A 396 -25.76 0.32 12.34
N ARG A 397 -26.70 0.83 13.12
CA ARG A 397 -26.45 1.89 14.12
C ARG A 397 -25.38 1.49 15.13
N ASN A 398 -25.45 0.26 15.64
CA ASN A 398 -24.51 -0.25 16.61
C ASN A 398 -23.11 -0.45 16.02
N LEU A 399 -23.02 -0.90 14.76
CA LEU A 399 -21.74 -1.03 14.06
C LEU A 399 -21.10 0.33 13.82
N ILE A 400 -21.86 1.34 13.40
CA ILE A 400 -21.39 2.72 13.25
C ILE A 400 -20.87 3.25 14.58
N ALA A 401 -21.64 3.09 15.67
CA ALA A 401 -21.23 3.53 17.00
C ALA A 401 -19.95 2.84 17.47
N ALA A 402 -19.74 1.57 17.12
CA ALA A 402 -18.54 0.83 17.46
C ALA A 402 -17.29 1.28 16.67
N GLU A 403 -17.47 1.87 15.48
CA GLU A 403 -16.39 2.38 14.62
C GLU A 403 -16.00 3.83 14.89
N GLN A 404 -16.93 4.67 15.38
CA GLN A 404 -16.68 6.09 15.62
C GLN A 404 -15.40 6.41 16.42
N PRO A 405 -14.96 5.62 17.42
CA PRO A 405 -13.68 5.86 18.10
C PRO A 405 -12.45 5.54 17.25
N LEU A 406 -12.62 4.80 16.15
CA LEU A 406 -11.54 4.40 15.23
C LEU A 406 -11.33 5.41 14.08
N LEU A 407 -12.28 6.33 13.91
CA LEU A 407 -12.10 7.43 12.98
C LEU A 407 -11.09 8.40 13.61
N PRO A 408 -9.94 8.65 12.96
CA PRO A 408 -9.01 9.63 13.50
C PRO A 408 -9.73 10.98 13.54
N GLN A 409 -9.93 11.52 14.75
CA GLN A 409 -10.31 12.94 14.94
C GLN A 409 -9.18 13.90 14.52
N GLN A 410 -8.08 13.37 14.03
CA GLN A 410 -6.93 14.14 13.62
C GLN A 410 -6.94 14.32 12.12
N GLU A 411 -7.07 15.56 11.72
CA GLU A 411 -6.53 16.07 10.48
C GLU A 411 -5.05 15.64 10.42
N ALA A 412 -4.79 14.54 9.76
CA ALA A 412 -3.43 14.18 9.40
C ALA A 412 -3.01 15.10 8.25
N VAL A 413 -2.84 16.35 8.55
CA VAL A 413 -2.00 17.24 7.75
C VAL A 413 -0.61 16.65 7.92
N GLN A 414 -0.10 16.06 6.86
CA GLN A 414 1.32 15.71 6.79
C GLN A 414 2.07 17.04 6.70
N LEU A 415 2.31 17.62 7.88
CA LEU A 415 3.08 18.86 8.00
C LEU A 415 4.45 18.59 7.41
N SER A 416 4.86 19.45 6.48
CA SER A 416 6.24 19.55 6.07
C SER A 416 7.10 19.84 7.32
N LEU A 417 8.31 19.30 7.35
CA LEU A 417 9.26 19.48 8.45
C LEU A 417 9.61 20.95 8.69
N PHE A 418 9.20 21.86 7.81
CA PHE A 418 9.55 23.27 7.77
C PHE A 418 8.40 24.22 8.05
N ASP A 419 7.18 23.73 8.30
CA ASP A 419 6.03 24.58 8.62
C ASP A 419 6.06 25.15 10.06
N SER A 420 7.10 24.87 10.84
CA SER A 420 7.24 25.31 12.24
C SER A 420 8.35 26.34 12.47
N VAL A 421 8.82 27.03 11.42
CA VAL A 421 9.76 28.14 11.56
C VAL A 421 9.18 29.37 10.85
N GLY A 422 8.33 30.08 11.56
CA GLY A 422 7.85 31.42 11.30
C GLY A 422 7.89 32.21 12.59
#